data_30cd931d15b703cb9081ade27bae8691
#
_entry.id   30cd931d15b703cb9081ade27bae8691
#
_cell.length_a   1.000
_cell.length_b   1.000
_cell.length_c   1.000
_cell.angle_alpha   90.00
_cell.angle_beta   90.00
_cell.angle_gamma   90.00
#
_symmetry.space_group_name_H-M   'P 1'
#
loop_
_entity.id
_entity.type
_entity.pdbx_description
1 polymer ?
#
loop_
_entity_poly.entity_id
_entity_poly.type
_entity_poly.pdbx_seq_one_letter_code
_entity_poly.pdbx_strand_id
1 'polypeptide(L)'
;PPKGTSAIAMVSAALARLEDKQLPAGIRGVAFEMFDTLAPEMSGFARVALSNLWLFGPVVQKQLEGAASTNAMLRTTTALTIVNAGNKENVLPGRAEATVNFRILPGDTKEGVLAHMHSHVADAAPGGKFELVALPGAVDASKVAPTDSAQYRVLNQTIREVFPDALVAPGLMVAGTDSIHYGAISDHIFKFSPIR
;
A
#
# COMPACT_ATOMS: atom_id res chain seq x y z
N PRO A 1 -6.49 -9.72 -36.35
CA PRO A 1 -5.63 -10.63 -35.60
C PRO A 1 -6.47 -11.58 -34.77
N PRO A 2 -5.94 -12.74 -34.36
CA PRO A 2 -6.61 -13.60 -33.40
C PRO A 2 -6.90 -12.86 -32.08
N LYS A 3 -7.94 -13.29 -31.35
CA LYS A 3 -8.33 -12.66 -30.08
C LYS A 3 -7.17 -12.69 -29.09
N GLY A 4 -6.87 -11.56 -28.47
CA GLY A 4 -5.84 -11.43 -27.43
C GLY A 4 -4.39 -11.38 -27.91
N THR A 5 -4.14 -11.27 -29.24
CA THR A 5 -2.77 -11.29 -29.79
C THR A 5 -2.21 -9.91 -30.15
N SER A 6 -3.03 -8.85 -30.13
CA SER A 6 -2.51 -7.49 -30.34
C SER A 6 -1.83 -6.96 -29.09
N ALA A 7 -0.82 -6.10 -29.23
CA ALA A 7 -0.11 -5.51 -28.11
C ALA A 7 -1.05 -4.77 -27.15
N ILE A 8 -2.07 -4.07 -27.68
CA ILE A 8 -3.10 -3.41 -26.85
C ILE A 8 -3.90 -4.44 -26.06
N ALA A 9 -4.35 -5.52 -26.69
CA ALA A 9 -5.14 -6.54 -25.98
C ALA A 9 -4.35 -7.20 -24.86
N MET A 10 -3.06 -7.50 -25.08
CA MET A 10 -2.18 -8.09 -24.07
C MET A 10 -1.95 -7.14 -22.88
N VAL A 11 -1.60 -5.88 -23.13
CA VAL A 11 -1.38 -4.92 -22.03
C VAL A 11 -2.67 -4.65 -21.26
N SER A 12 -3.82 -4.53 -21.95
CA SER A 12 -5.11 -4.33 -21.30
C SER A 12 -5.48 -5.52 -20.40
N ALA A 13 -5.26 -6.74 -20.86
CA ALA A 13 -5.52 -7.95 -20.08
C ALA A 13 -4.59 -8.04 -18.86
N ALA A 14 -3.32 -7.67 -19.02
CA ALA A 14 -2.35 -7.62 -17.90
C ALA A 14 -2.76 -6.59 -16.85
N LEU A 15 -3.14 -5.39 -17.28
CA LEU A 15 -3.57 -4.32 -16.36
C LEU A 15 -4.85 -4.68 -15.62
N ALA A 16 -5.86 -5.20 -16.32
CA ALA A 16 -7.10 -5.65 -15.69
C ALA A 16 -6.82 -6.74 -14.64
N ARG A 17 -5.87 -7.63 -14.91
CA ARG A 17 -5.48 -8.67 -13.97
C ARG A 17 -4.75 -8.14 -12.75
N LEU A 18 -3.85 -7.16 -12.93
CA LEU A 18 -3.15 -6.51 -11.82
C LEU A 18 -4.10 -5.71 -10.92
N GLU A 19 -5.14 -5.11 -11.50
CA GLU A 19 -6.17 -4.41 -10.74
C GLU A 19 -7.06 -5.38 -9.94
N ASP A 20 -7.44 -6.51 -10.54
CA ASP A 20 -8.25 -7.55 -9.89
C ASP A 20 -7.46 -8.35 -8.84
N LYS A 21 -6.19 -8.65 -9.13
CA LYS A 21 -5.29 -9.45 -8.28
C LYS A 21 -4.31 -8.56 -7.52
N GLN A 22 -4.83 -7.77 -6.60
CA GLN A 22 -4.02 -6.91 -5.75
C GLN A 22 -3.16 -7.71 -4.76
N LEU A 23 -2.09 -7.09 -4.25
CA LEU A 23 -1.26 -7.71 -3.22
C LEU A 23 -2.10 -8.01 -1.95
N PRO A 24 -1.74 -9.04 -1.18
CA PRO A 24 -2.50 -9.45 0.00
C PRO A 24 -2.65 -8.33 1.02
N ALA A 25 -3.86 -8.13 1.53
CA ALA A 25 -4.11 -7.25 2.65
C ALA A 25 -3.93 -7.98 3.99
N GLY A 26 -3.58 -7.22 5.03
CA GLY A 26 -3.52 -7.77 6.38
C GLY A 26 -3.44 -6.67 7.44
N ILE A 27 -4.12 -6.86 8.55
CA ILE A 27 -3.98 -6.01 9.74
C ILE A 27 -2.70 -6.45 10.44
N ARG A 28 -1.58 -5.76 10.17
CA ARG A 28 -0.24 -6.11 10.67
C ARG A 28 0.58 -4.86 10.96
N GLY A 29 1.67 -5.03 11.74
CA GLY A 29 2.60 -3.94 12.07
C GLY A 29 1.87 -2.73 12.65
N VAL A 30 2.18 -1.53 12.16
CA VAL A 30 1.62 -0.27 12.66
C VAL A 30 0.08 -0.23 12.62
N ALA A 31 -0.54 -0.85 11.60
CA ALA A 31 -2.01 -0.91 11.53
C ALA A 31 -2.58 -1.74 12.71
N PHE A 32 -1.95 -2.85 13.06
CA PHE A 32 -2.34 -3.64 14.22
C PHE A 32 -2.17 -2.84 15.51
N GLU A 33 -1.00 -2.22 15.72
CA GLU A 33 -0.72 -1.40 16.91
C GLU A 33 -1.71 -0.24 17.06
N MET A 34 -2.08 0.40 15.95
CA MET A 34 -3.10 1.46 15.93
C MET A 34 -4.44 0.95 16.45
N PHE A 35 -4.93 -0.16 15.91
CA PHE A 35 -6.22 -0.71 16.31
C PHE A 35 -6.21 -1.24 17.73
N ASP A 36 -5.12 -1.88 18.16
CA ASP A 36 -4.94 -2.35 19.53
C ASP A 36 -4.97 -1.17 20.53
N THR A 37 -4.29 -0.07 20.19
CA THR A 37 -4.28 1.15 21.01
C THR A 37 -5.65 1.83 21.07
N LEU A 38 -6.40 1.84 19.97
CA LEU A 38 -7.71 2.50 19.89
C LEU A 38 -8.86 1.64 20.43
N ALA A 39 -8.72 0.31 20.43
CA ALA A 39 -9.80 -0.60 20.80
C ALA A 39 -10.43 -0.32 22.17
N PRO A 40 -9.68 0.00 23.26
CA PRO A 40 -10.25 0.33 24.56
C PRO A 40 -11.13 1.58 24.57
N GLU A 41 -10.85 2.52 23.66
CA GLU A 41 -11.54 3.81 23.55
C GLU A 41 -12.79 3.75 22.66
N MET A 42 -12.94 2.65 21.92
CA MET A 42 -14.13 2.42 21.12
C MET A 42 -15.33 2.01 21.98
N SER A 43 -16.53 2.09 21.41
CA SER A 43 -17.76 1.65 22.06
C SER A 43 -18.48 0.57 21.23
N GLY A 44 -19.42 -0.13 21.88
CA GLY A 44 -20.28 -1.11 21.24
C GLY A 44 -19.53 -2.24 20.52
N PHE A 45 -20.03 -2.66 19.37
CA PHE A 45 -19.45 -3.76 18.60
C PHE A 45 -18.03 -3.47 18.09
N ALA A 46 -17.72 -2.22 17.78
CA ALA A 46 -16.37 -1.85 17.32
C ALA A 46 -15.30 -2.18 18.37
N ARG A 47 -15.56 -1.91 19.66
CA ARG A 47 -14.67 -2.31 20.76
C ARG A 47 -14.46 -3.81 20.79
N VAL A 48 -15.55 -4.58 20.74
CA VAL A 48 -15.48 -6.05 20.77
C VAL A 48 -14.67 -6.59 19.59
N ALA A 49 -14.94 -6.07 18.39
CA ALA A 49 -14.27 -6.53 17.18
C ALA A 49 -12.78 -6.21 17.16
N LEU A 50 -12.39 -4.98 17.52
CA LEU A 50 -11.00 -4.56 17.54
C LEU A 50 -10.20 -5.21 18.68
N SER A 51 -10.81 -5.44 19.85
CA SER A 51 -10.17 -6.17 20.95
C SER A 51 -10.02 -7.67 20.70
N ASN A 52 -10.67 -8.20 19.67
CA ASN A 52 -10.65 -9.62 19.32
C ASN A 52 -10.34 -9.83 17.83
N LEU A 53 -9.30 -9.18 17.33
CA LEU A 53 -8.89 -9.28 15.91
C LEU A 53 -8.54 -10.71 15.50
N TRP A 54 -8.14 -11.57 16.44
CA TRP A 54 -7.93 -13.00 16.17
C TRP A 54 -9.20 -13.72 15.68
N LEU A 55 -10.38 -13.25 16.11
CA LEU A 55 -11.69 -13.79 15.72
C LEU A 55 -12.36 -12.97 14.61
N PHE A 56 -12.36 -11.64 14.77
CA PHE A 56 -13.07 -10.72 13.87
C PHE A 56 -12.17 -10.13 12.77
N GLY A 57 -10.86 -10.43 12.78
CA GLY A 57 -9.89 -9.90 11.82
C GLY A 57 -10.35 -9.92 10.37
N PRO A 58 -10.85 -11.05 9.84
CA PRO A 58 -11.32 -11.12 8.45
C PRO A 58 -12.49 -10.16 8.15
N VAL A 59 -13.41 -9.97 9.11
CA VAL A 59 -14.55 -9.05 8.95
C VAL A 59 -14.09 -7.61 9.00
N VAL A 60 -13.26 -7.27 9.98
CA VAL A 60 -12.67 -5.92 10.13
C VAL A 60 -11.83 -5.57 8.90
N GLN A 61 -10.98 -6.47 8.45
CA GLN A 61 -10.16 -6.28 7.24
C GLN A 61 -11.03 -5.99 6.03
N LYS A 62 -12.06 -6.79 5.76
CA LYS A 62 -12.96 -6.58 4.63
C LYS A 62 -13.67 -5.22 4.69
N GLN A 63 -14.05 -4.78 5.88
CA GLN A 63 -14.65 -3.46 6.08
C GLN A 63 -13.64 -2.33 5.75
N LEU A 64 -12.39 -2.48 6.18
CA LEU A 64 -11.32 -1.50 5.96
C LEU A 64 -10.84 -1.46 4.50
N GLU A 65 -10.90 -2.56 3.78
CA GLU A 65 -10.59 -2.62 2.35
C GLU A 65 -11.55 -1.80 1.49
N GLY A 66 -12.75 -1.50 2.00
CA GLY A 66 -13.78 -0.74 1.29
C GLY A 66 -13.48 0.74 1.08
N ALA A 67 -12.53 1.32 1.82
CA ALA A 67 -12.12 2.72 1.66
C ALA A 67 -10.65 2.84 1.28
N ALA A 68 -10.33 3.73 0.33
CA ALA A 68 -8.98 3.85 -0.22
C ALA A 68 -7.90 4.16 0.84
N SER A 69 -8.21 5.02 1.82
CA SER A 69 -7.28 5.40 2.88
C SER A 69 -6.94 4.24 3.81
N THR A 70 -7.93 3.48 4.25
CA THR A 70 -7.74 2.33 5.13
C THR A 70 -7.16 1.14 4.38
N ASN A 71 -7.54 0.91 3.12
CA ASN A 71 -6.95 -0.12 2.28
C ASN A 71 -5.43 0.08 2.10
N ALA A 72 -4.98 1.34 1.92
CA ALA A 72 -3.56 1.67 1.81
C ALA A 72 -2.74 1.41 3.10
N MET A 73 -3.39 1.25 4.24
CA MET A 73 -2.75 0.85 5.51
C MET A 73 -2.61 -0.66 5.66
N LEU A 74 -3.31 -1.44 4.84
CA LEU A 74 -3.40 -2.89 4.96
C LEU A 74 -2.59 -3.65 3.91
N ARG A 75 -2.30 -3.02 2.77
CA ARG A 75 -1.57 -3.65 1.65
C ARG A 75 -0.72 -2.67 0.86
N THR A 76 0.25 -3.19 0.16
CA THR A 76 0.88 -2.48 -0.96
C THR A 76 -0.19 -2.23 -2.03
N THR A 77 -0.42 -0.95 -2.37
CA THR A 77 -1.46 -0.57 -3.32
C THR A 77 -0.91 -0.49 -4.74
N THR A 78 -1.77 -0.85 -5.69
CA THR A 78 -1.49 -0.81 -7.14
C THR A 78 -2.27 0.34 -7.77
N ALA A 79 -1.61 1.17 -8.58
CA ALA A 79 -2.24 2.24 -9.34
C ALA A 79 -1.78 2.19 -10.80
N LEU A 80 -2.72 2.03 -11.71
CA LEU A 80 -2.48 2.07 -13.15
C LEU A 80 -2.45 3.54 -13.57
N THR A 81 -1.29 4.05 -14.02
CA THR A 81 -1.11 5.50 -14.19
C THR A 81 -0.94 5.96 -15.63
N ILE A 82 -0.24 5.18 -16.46
CA ILE A 82 0.02 5.57 -17.86
C ILE A 82 -0.14 4.34 -18.76
N VAL A 83 -0.78 4.54 -19.91
CA VAL A 83 -0.81 3.54 -21.00
C VAL A 83 -0.50 4.24 -22.30
N ASN A 84 0.46 3.71 -23.05
CA ASN A 84 0.86 4.19 -24.36
C ASN A 84 0.78 3.05 -25.38
N ALA A 85 0.00 3.23 -26.44
CA ALA A 85 -0.11 2.25 -27.52
C ALA A 85 -0.72 2.87 -28.77
N GLY A 86 -0.18 2.47 -29.94
CA GLY A 86 -0.72 2.90 -31.24
C GLY A 86 -0.47 4.38 -31.57
N ASN A 87 -0.56 4.70 -32.85
CA ASN A 87 -0.40 6.06 -33.36
C ASN A 87 -1.34 6.37 -34.55
N LYS A 88 -2.09 5.37 -35.01
CA LYS A 88 -3.08 5.51 -36.10
C LYS A 88 -4.24 4.55 -35.85
N GLU A 89 -5.43 4.99 -36.23
CA GLU A 89 -6.70 4.27 -36.04
C GLU A 89 -6.80 2.95 -36.82
N ASN A 90 -6.06 2.82 -37.94
CA ASN A 90 -6.11 1.66 -38.82
C ASN A 90 -4.83 0.81 -38.83
N VAL A 91 -3.91 1.05 -37.86
CA VAL A 91 -2.65 0.32 -37.74
C VAL A 91 -2.57 -0.37 -36.38
N LEU A 92 -2.37 -1.69 -36.40
CA LEU A 92 -2.13 -2.45 -35.18
C LEU A 92 -0.73 -2.15 -34.63
N PRO A 93 -0.59 -1.68 -33.38
CA PRO A 93 0.72 -1.43 -32.79
C PRO A 93 1.47 -2.74 -32.51
N GLY A 94 2.76 -2.76 -32.85
CA GLY A 94 3.66 -3.86 -32.52
C GLY A 94 4.12 -3.83 -31.02
N ARG A 95 3.92 -2.68 -30.35
CA ARG A 95 4.31 -2.46 -28.95
C ARG A 95 3.23 -1.69 -28.22
N ALA A 96 3.02 -2.03 -26.96
CA ALA A 96 2.24 -1.28 -26.00
C ALA A 96 2.99 -1.25 -24.68
N GLU A 97 2.88 -0.14 -23.95
CA GLU A 97 3.55 0.08 -22.67
C GLU A 97 2.55 0.58 -21.64
N ALA A 98 2.76 0.18 -20.40
CA ALA A 98 2.02 0.73 -19.29
C ALA A 98 2.95 1.02 -18.09
N THR A 99 2.65 2.10 -17.36
CA THR A 99 3.31 2.39 -16.09
C THR A 99 2.33 2.09 -14.98
N VAL A 100 2.80 1.30 -14.02
CA VAL A 100 2.05 0.95 -12.80
C VAL A 100 2.83 1.47 -11.60
N ASN A 101 2.16 2.27 -10.78
CA ASN A 101 2.73 2.79 -9.55
C ASN A 101 2.30 1.93 -8.36
N PHE A 102 3.25 1.62 -7.48
CA PHE A 102 3.00 0.91 -6.25
C PHE A 102 3.39 1.76 -5.05
N ARG A 103 2.52 1.77 -4.04
CA ARG A 103 2.86 2.27 -2.72
C ARG A 103 3.17 1.09 -1.83
N ILE A 104 4.47 0.85 -1.62
CA ILE A 104 4.94 -0.35 -0.92
C ILE A 104 4.69 -0.19 0.58
N LEU A 105 3.94 -1.14 1.16
CA LEU A 105 3.68 -1.20 2.59
C LEU A 105 4.95 -1.68 3.33
N PRO A 106 5.28 -1.12 4.49
CA PRO A 106 6.37 -1.66 5.32
C PRO A 106 6.22 -3.17 5.57
N GLY A 107 7.30 -3.89 5.28
CA GLY A 107 7.32 -5.36 5.31
C GLY A 107 7.18 -6.03 3.94
N ASP A 108 6.72 -5.31 2.93
CA ASP A 108 6.80 -5.72 1.53
C ASP A 108 8.05 -5.12 0.87
N THR A 109 8.49 -5.68 -0.26
CA THR A 109 9.68 -5.24 -0.99
C THR A 109 9.36 -5.01 -2.47
N LYS A 110 10.18 -4.21 -3.14
CA LYS A 110 10.05 -4.01 -4.60
C LYS A 110 10.26 -5.32 -5.38
N GLU A 111 11.12 -6.21 -4.89
CA GLU A 111 11.31 -7.54 -5.47
C GLU A 111 10.03 -8.39 -5.35
N GLY A 112 9.35 -8.33 -4.20
CA GLY A 112 8.05 -8.98 -3.99
C GLY A 112 6.98 -8.44 -4.92
N VAL A 113 6.94 -7.12 -5.12
CA VAL A 113 6.02 -6.47 -6.08
C VAL A 113 6.32 -6.92 -7.51
N LEU A 114 7.59 -6.94 -7.92
CA LEU A 114 7.97 -7.42 -9.25
C LEU A 114 7.60 -8.89 -9.47
N ALA A 115 7.80 -9.74 -8.48
CA ALA A 115 7.41 -11.15 -8.54
C ALA A 115 5.89 -11.31 -8.68
N HIS A 116 5.10 -10.52 -7.93
CA HIS A 116 3.66 -10.48 -8.04
C HIS A 116 3.21 -10.04 -9.45
N MET A 117 3.78 -8.95 -9.98
CA MET A 117 3.51 -8.49 -11.34
C MET A 117 3.83 -9.58 -12.36
N HIS A 118 5.02 -10.18 -12.24
CA HIS A 118 5.48 -11.20 -13.18
C HIS A 118 4.51 -12.38 -13.27
N SER A 119 4.05 -12.89 -12.14
CA SER A 119 3.11 -14.02 -12.08
C SER A 119 1.79 -13.72 -12.79
N HIS A 120 1.27 -12.49 -12.65
CA HIS A 120 -0.02 -12.13 -13.22
C HIS A 120 0.07 -11.66 -14.68
N VAL A 121 1.18 -11.00 -15.07
CA VAL A 121 1.39 -10.58 -16.48
C VAL A 121 1.68 -11.77 -17.38
N ALA A 122 2.45 -12.75 -16.91
CA ALA A 122 2.76 -13.96 -17.69
C ALA A 122 1.50 -14.70 -18.14
N ASP A 123 0.53 -14.84 -17.24
CA ASP A 123 -0.74 -15.48 -17.54
C ASP A 123 -1.66 -14.67 -18.47
N ALA A 124 -1.54 -13.34 -18.45
CA ALA A 124 -2.37 -12.46 -19.26
C ALA A 124 -1.94 -12.36 -20.73
N ALA A 125 -0.68 -12.70 -21.03
CA ALA A 125 -0.09 -12.57 -22.37
C ALA A 125 0.48 -13.91 -22.87
N PRO A 126 -0.31 -14.98 -23.00
CA PRO A 126 0.19 -16.27 -23.45
C PRO A 126 0.77 -16.16 -24.86
N GLY A 127 2.04 -16.53 -25.03
CA GLY A 127 2.78 -16.42 -26.28
C GLY A 127 3.26 -15.01 -26.64
N GLY A 128 2.95 -14.01 -25.83
CA GLY A 128 3.49 -12.65 -25.96
C GLY A 128 4.86 -12.52 -25.32
N LYS A 129 5.67 -11.61 -25.85
CA LYS A 129 6.91 -11.16 -25.18
C LYS A 129 6.56 -9.95 -24.34
N PHE A 130 6.86 -10.00 -23.05
CA PHE A 130 6.74 -8.86 -22.15
C PHE A 130 8.04 -8.67 -21.36
N GLU A 131 8.27 -7.46 -20.96
CA GLU A 131 9.39 -7.08 -20.10
C GLU A 131 8.82 -6.22 -18.95
N LEU A 132 9.23 -6.51 -17.72
CA LEU A 132 8.94 -5.72 -16.53
C LEU A 132 10.21 -5.01 -16.12
N VAL A 133 10.15 -3.69 -16.06
CA VAL A 133 11.30 -2.84 -15.72
C VAL A 133 10.93 -1.97 -14.52
N ALA A 134 11.71 -2.07 -13.44
CA ALA A 134 11.63 -1.11 -12.36
C ALA A 134 12.19 0.24 -12.83
N LEU A 135 11.38 1.29 -12.76
CA LEU A 135 11.81 2.62 -13.16
C LEU A 135 12.85 3.18 -12.19
N PRO A 136 13.74 4.09 -12.65
CA PRO A 136 14.68 4.79 -11.78
C PRO A 136 13.93 5.48 -10.63
N GLY A 137 14.47 5.34 -9.41
CA GLY A 137 13.83 5.87 -8.19
C GLY A 137 12.84 4.92 -7.51
N ALA A 138 12.65 3.70 -8.02
CA ALA A 138 11.93 2.66 -7.28
C ALA A 138 12.69 2.29 -6.00
N VAL A 139 12.06 2.51 -4.86
CA VAL A 139 12.62 2.24 -3.52
C VAL A 139 11.64 1.43 -2.68
N ASP A 140 12.16 0.70 -1.71
CA ASP A 140 11.34 0.04 -0.70
C ASP A 140 10.67 1.04 0.23
N ALA A 141 9.71 0.57 1.02
CA ALA A 141 9.10 1.39 2.06
C ALA A 141 10.15 1.90 3.05
N SER A 142 9.96 3.12 3.55
CA SER A 142 10.79 3.66 4.64
C SER A 142 10.67 2.79 5.88
N LYS A 143 11.73 2.76 6.68
CA LYS A 143 11.71 2.10 8.00
C LYS A 143 10.57 2.64 8.87
N VAL A 144 9.94 1.76 9.62
CA VAL A 144 8.96 2.13 10.64
C VAL A 144 9.72 2.57 11.89
N ALA A 145 9.39 3.75 12.40
CA ALA A 145 9.95 4.22 13.65
C ALA A 145 9.40 3.40 14.85
N PRO A 146 10.24 2.99 15.81
CA PRO A 146 9.82 2.12 16.92
C PRO A 146 8.91 2.87 17.90
N THR A 147 7.74 2.30 18.18
CA THR A 147 6.72 2.86 19.07
C THR A 147 6.99 2.56 20.55
N ASP A 148 7.91 1.65 20.84
CA ASP A 148 8.38 1.33 22.19
C ASP A 148 9.59 2.18 22.65
N SER A 149 10.05 3.10 21.80
CA SER A 149 11.22 3.95 22.07
C SER A 149 10.96 5.06 23.09
N ALA A 150 12.02 5.56 23.71
CA ALA A 150 11.95 6.71 24.61
C ALA A 150 11.45 7.97 23.88
N GLN A 151 11.86 8.15 22.62
CA GLN A 151 11.47 9.26 21.78
C GLN A 151 9.97 9.26 21.48
N TYR A 152 9.40 8.08 21.20
CA TYR A 152 7.95 7.96 21.02
C TYR A 152 7.19 8.27 22.32
N ARG A 153 7.69 7.81 23.49
CA ARG A 153 7.08 8.11 24.77
C ARG A 153 7.06 9.62 25.08
N VAL A 154 8.18 10.32 24.80
CA VAL A 154 8.24 11.78 24.96
C VAL A 154 7.22 12.46 24.07
N LEU A 155 7.15 12.08 22.78
CA LEU A 155 6.18 12.64 21.83
C LEU A 155 4.74 12.40 22.30
N ASN A 156 4.41 11.16 22.71
CA ASN A 156 3.08 10.79 23.20
C ASN A 156 2.69 11.60 24.44
N GLN A 157 3.62 11.72 25.40
CA GLN A 157 3.40 12.52 26.60
C GLN A 157 3.17 14.00 26.26
N THR A 158 4.02 14.58 25.42
CA THR A 158 3.87 15.99 25.00
C THR A 158 2.54 16.25 24.31
N ILE A 159 2.08 15.34 23.43
CA ILE A 159 0.77 15.47 22.79
C ILE A 159 -0.35 15.48 23.84
N ARG A 160 -0.31 14.58 24.82
CA ARG A 160 -1.32 14.50 25.88
C ARG A 160 -1.30 15.70 26.83
N GLU A 161 -0.12 16.30 27.08
CA GLU A 161 0.01 17.53 27.88
C GLU A 161 -0.62 18.74 27.16
N VAL A 162 -0.45 18.82 25.84
CA VAL A 162 -1.00 19.94 25.03
C VAL A 162 -2.47 19.72 24.68
N PHE A 163 -2.85 18.46 24.46
CA PHE A 163 -4.21 18.04 24.07
C PHE A 163 -4.71 16.94 25.01
N PRO A 164 -5.18 17.27 26.22
CA PRO A 164 -5.54 16.27 27.24
C PRO A 164 -6.60 15.25 26.82
N ASP A 165 -7.52 15.66 25.92
CA ASP A 165 -8.61 14.83 25.44
C ASP A 165 -8.23 14.02 24.17
N ALA A 166 -6.98 14.14 23.69
CA ALA A 166 -6.55 13.46 22.48
C ALA A 166 -6.25 11.98 22.72
N LEU A 167 -6.76 11.13 21.87
CA LEU A 167 -6.32 9.74 21.74
C LEU A 167 -5.06 9.70 20.91
N VAL A 168 -3.98 9.19 21.49
CA VAL A 168 -2.68 9.08 20.81
C VAL A 168 -2.44 7.63 20.45
N ALA A 169 -2.43 7.34 19.16
CA ALA A 169 -2.14 6.02 18.62
C ALA A 169 -1.09 6.12 17.51
N PRO A 170 -0.27 5.09 17.29
CA PRO A 170 0.61 5.05 16.14
C PRO A 170 -0.21 4.97 14.85
N GLY A 171 0.27 5.63 13.79
CA GLY A 171 -0.39 5.61 12.48
C GLY A 171 0.61 5.46 11.36
N LEU A 172 0.23 4.78 10.29
CA LEU A 172 1.06 4.63 9.12
C LEU A 172 0.86 5.83 8.18
N MET A 173 1.96 6.53 7.88
CA MET A 173 1.96 7.54 6.82
C MET A 173 2.02 6.85 5.46
N VAL A 174 0.91 6.86 4.74
CA VAL A 174 0.76 6.24 3.41
C VAL A 174 1.20 7.15 2.25
N ALA A 175 1.74 8.33 2.54
CA ALA A 175 2.25 9.29 1.56
C ALA A 175 3.76 9.49 1.69
N GLY A 176 4.41 9.84 0.57
CA GLY A 176 5.81 10.27 0.59
C GLY A 176 5.96 11.61 1.29
N THR A 177 7.02 11.78 2.07
CA THR A 177 7.39 13.04 2.74
C THR A 177 8.90 13.20 2.71
N ASP A 178 9.42 14.42 2.92
CA ASP A 178 10.84 14.73 3.02
C ASP A 178 11.55 13.98 4.15
N SER A 179 10.78 13.36 5.05
CA SER A 179 11.32 12.50 6.11
C SER A 179 12.22 11.36 5.61
N ILE A 180 12.08 10.96 4.35
CA ILE A 180 12.93 9.94 3.73
C ILE A 180 14.41 10.33 3.77
N HIS A 181 14.72 11.64 3.68
CA HIS A 181 16.08 12.15 3.70
C HIS A 181 16.76 12.08 5.08
N TYR A 182 15.97 11.93 6.13
CA TYR A 182 16.46 11.82 7.51
C TYR A 182 16.74 10.36 7.94
N GLY A 183 16.32 9.40 7.14
CA GLY A 183 16.50 7.97 7.45
C GLY A 183 17.96 7.51 7.56
N ALA A 184 18.92 8.29 7.01
CA ALA A 184 20.35 8.02 7.15
C ALA A 184 20.93 8.47 8.50
N ILE A 185 20.24 9.37 9.23
CA ILE A 185 20.75 9.98 10.47
C ILE A 185 19.92 9.63 11.70
N SER A 186 18.70 9.07 11.54
CA SER A 186 17.85 8.69 12.67
C SER A 186 16.91 7.55 12.29
N ASP A 187 16.72 6.61 13.20
CA ASP A 187 15.65 5.59 13.13
C ASP A 187 14.35 6.04 13.84
N HIS A 188 14.35 7.22 14.48
CA HIS A 188 13.22 7.76 15.26
C HIS A 188 12.57 8.94 14.53
N ILE A 189 11.99 8.68 13.35
CA ILE A 189 11.36 9.69 12.53
C ILE A 189 9.84 9.58 12.67
N PHE A 190 9.27 10.41 13.52
CA PHE A 190 7.83 10.48 13.74
C PHE A 190 7.22 11.63 12.94
N LYS A 191 6.04 11.39 12.40
CA LYS A 191 5.24 12.39 11.69
C LYS A 191 4.03 12.67 12.55
N PHE A 192 3.94 13.87 13.08
CA PHE A 192 2.79 14.30 13.86
C PHE A 192 1.90 15.20 13.02
N SER A 193 0.61 14.85 12.95
CA SER A 193 -0.42 15.68 12.32
C SER A 193 -1.62 15.75 13.27
N PRO A 194 -1.89 16.90 13.89
CA PRO A 194 -3.08 17.06 14.69
C PRO A 194 -4.31 17.11 13.77
N ILE A 195 -5.22 16.17 13.93
CA ILE A 195 -6.51 16.15 13.23
C ILE A 195 -7.58 16.53 14.26
N ARG A 196 -8.38 17.55 13.94
CA ARG A 196 -9.53 17.97 14.73
C ARG A 196 -10.82 17.51 14.08
#